data_6831773d265debdab6ee1c189753d06b
#
_entry.id   6831773d265debdab6ee1c189753d06b
#
_cell.length_a   1.000
_cell.length_b   1.000
_cell.length_c   1.000
_cell.angle_alpha   90.00
_cell.angle_beta   90.00
_cell.angle_gamma   90.00
#
_symmetry.space_group_name_H-M   'P 1'
#
loop_
_entity.id
_entity.type
_entity.pdbx_description
1 polymer ?
#
loop_
_entity_poly.entity_id
_entity_poly.type
_entity_poly.pdbx_seq_one_letter_code
_entity_poly.pdbx_strand_id
1 'polypeptide(L)'
;MKRLLSICLSLCIMVSVFVSFDITASAKTNLKKTTVSVSNISSGVNVNWKKVSGAKSYKVYRKASGAKKYSVVKKTNNKTVKYLDKKVSAGKTYSYQVVAVKGKETSKSKTKSITRLLAPKNVKVQSYVKNPDCTIDVDDILSSGSLDDFDNVDDNIYGVKITWTKSKGANKYDIYRKVGNGKLSKIKTTGNTSYFVDEDLYDVKTCYYRVVARRNNSTSAVSATRKITYVEPTDISAIALTKGMYIGWSKNDGCDGYKLYRSTNGKYGNYTLISKLAKNKSSYTDTKVEMNKTYYYKIVTYKGSANSVAMLTKAQYKGVMTVNVNAGATDDSIKKSFEQAIKQTGGMITFDQLKSVLKITSLDESIATVSDDYVVTGVSAGQVKAKAQVSMLGMNEEIGFVQINVK
;
A
#
# COMPACT_ATOMS: atom_id res chain seq x y z
N MET A 1 -68.90 -32.34 -80.84
CA MET A 1 -68.01 -33.05 -79.94
C MET A 1 -66.50 -33.03 -80.36
N LYS A 2 -66.17 -33.07 -81.66
CA LYS A 2 -64.70 -33.09 -82.09
C LYS A 2 -63.90 -31.79 -81.83
N ARG A 3 -64.56 -30.60 -81.72
CA ARG A 3 -63.83 -29.31 -81.42
C ARG A 3 -63.59 -29.07 -79.95
N LEU A 4 -64.43 -29.67 -79.03
CA LEU A 4 -64.12 -29.58 -77.57
C LEU A 4 -62.98 -30.48 -77.12
N LEU A 5 -62.79 -31.64 -77.80
CA LEU A 5 -61.66 -32.54 -77.46
C LEU A 5 -60.31 -31.97 -77.88
N SER A 6 -60.24 -31.19 -78.95
CA SER A 6 -59.03 -30.55 -79.44
C SER A 6 -58.57 -29.40 -78.54
N ILE A 7 -59.49 -28.64 -77.89
CA ILE A 7 -59.18 -27.54 -76.94
C ILE A 7 -58.68 -28.08 -75.60
N CYS A 8 -59.30 -29.20 -75.10
CA CYS A 8 -58.83 -29.84 -73.89
C CYS A 8 -57.43 -30.48 -74.00
N LEU A 9 -57.12 -31.07 -75.21
CA LEU A 9 -55.82 -31.66 -75.44
C LEU A 9 -54.70 -30.60 -75.56
N SER A 10 -54.98 -29.43 -76.14
CA SER A 10 -54.06 -28.28 -76.26
C SER A 10 -53.86 -27.61 -74.91
N LEU A 11 -54.88 -27.58 -74.00
CA LEU A 11 -54.72 -27.03 -72.66
C LEU A 11 -53.89 -27.94 -71.73
N CYS A 12 -54.07 -29.29 -71.86
CA CYS A 12 -53.28 -30.28 -71.12
C CYS A 12 -51.78 -30.24 -71.51
N ILE A 13 -51.49 -30.04 -72.81
CA ILE A 13 -50.07 -29.94 -73.26
C ILE A 13 -49.45 -28.63 -72.79
N MET A 14 -50.20 -27.53 -72.72
CA MET A 14 -49.66 -26.26 -72.20
C MET A 14 -49.43 -26.28 -70.65
N VAL A 15 -50.25 -27.04 -69.91
CA VAL A 15 -50.05 -27.20 -68.46
C VAL A 15 -48.89 -28.14 -68.15
N SER A 16 -48.60 -29.14 -69.00
CA SER A 16 -47.47 -30.04 -68.80
C SER A 16 -46.10 -29.42 -69.16
N VAL A 17 -46.07 -28.34 -69.95
CA VAL A 17 -44.85 -27.64 -70.26
C VAL A 17 -44.47 -26.58 -69.14
N PHE A 18 -45.47 -26.23 -68.28
CA PHE A 18 -45.19 -25.32 -67.14
C PHE A 18 -44.73 -26.02 -65.86
N VAL A 19 -44.65 -27.34 -65.79
CA VAL A 19 -44.35 -28.10 -64.59
C VAL A 19 -42.85 -28.51 -64.49
N SER A 20 -41.99 -28.10 -65.41
CA SER A 20 -40.57 -28.45 -65.37
C SER A 20 -39.63 -27.25 -65.43
N PHE A 21 -40.08 -26.05 -65.00
CA PHE A 21 -39.16 -25.05 -64.56
C PHE A 21 -38.90 -25.23 -63.07
N ASP A 22 -37.99 -26.12 -62.76
CA ASP A 22 -37.27 -26.06 -61.44
C ASP A 22 -36.64 -24.70 -61.34
N ILE A 23 -37.39 -23.70 -60.90
CA ILE A 23 -36.78 -22.48 -60.33
C ILE A 23 -36.16 -22.93 -58.99
N THR A 24 -35.02 -23.54 -59.07
CA THR A 24 -34.15 -23.56 -57.90
C THR A 24 -33.85 -22.10 -57.53
N ALA A 25 -34.76 -21.52 -56.74
CA ALA A 25 -34.50 -20.28 -56.06
C ALA A 25 -33.30 -20.57 -55.16
N SER A 26 -32.09 -20.34 -55.69
CA SER A 26 -30.87 -20.35 -54.89
C SER A 26 -31.12 -19.34 -53.79
N ALA A 27 -31.48 -19.84 -52.61
CA ALA A 27 -31.65 -19.01 -51.44
C ALA A 27 -30.33 -18.26 -51.25
N LYS A 28 -30.38 -16.96 -51.52
CA LYS A 28 -29.22 -16.06 -51.36
C LYS A 28 -28.83 -16.06 -49.89
N THR A 29 -27.96 -17.02 -49.52
CA THR A 29 -27.49 -17.15 -48.16
C THR A 29 -26.56 -15.96 -47.89
N ASN A 30 -27.15 -14.86 -47.43
CA ASN A 30 -26.39 -13.69 -47.04
C ASN A 30 -25.36 -14.06 -45.96
N LEU A 31 -24.09 -13.77 -46.16
CA LEU A 31 -23.04 -13.98 -45.17
C LEU A 31 -23.41 -13.28 -43.86
N LYS A 32 -23.45 -14.04 -42.74
CA LYS A 32 -23.69 -13.50 -41.41
C LYS A 32 -22.56 -12.55 -41.02
N LYS A 33 -22.87 -11.51 -40.23
CA LYS A 33 -21.86 -10.60 -39.68
C LYS A 33 -20.98 -11.32 -38.66
N THR A 34 -19.65 -11.17 -38.79
CA THR A 34 -18.75 -11.69 -37.77
C THR A 34 -18.68 -10.76 -36.56
N THR A 35 -18.29 -11.29 -35.40
CA THR A 35 -17.94 -10.51 -34.22
C THR A 35 -16.44 -10.37 -34.16
N VAL A 36 -15.95 -9.15 -33.81
CA VAL A 36 -14.54 -8.81 -33.70
C VAL A 36 -14.21 -8.47 -32.26
N SER A 37 -13.10 -9.01 -31.77
CA SER A 37 -12.45 -8.60 -30.51
C SER A 37 -11.05 -8.08 -30.78
N VAL A 38 -10.61 -7.13 -29.96
CA VAL A 38 -9.27 -6.52 -30.04
C VAL A 38 -8.64 -6.46 -28.67
N SER A 39 -7.33 -6.72 -28.57
CA SER A 39 -6.59 -6.67 -27.30
C SER A 39 -5.15 -6.25 -27.54
N ASN A 40 -4.57 -5.51 -26.59
CA ASN A 40 -3.15 -5.18 -26.58
C ASN A 40 -2.34 -6.37 -26.06
N ILE A 41 -1.25 -6.69 -26.76
CA ILE A 41 -0.19 -7.58 -26.30
C ILE A 41 1.15 -6.85 -26.41
N SER A 42 2.23 -7.43 -25.92
CA SER A 42 3.55 -6.76 -25.97
C SER A 42 3.96 -6.33 -27.37
N SER A 43 3.74 -7.17 -28.38
CA SER A 43 4.20 -6.99 -29.76
C SER A 43 3.23 -6.23 -30.68
N GLY A 44 1.98 -5.93 -30.25
CA GLY A 44 1.01 -5.27 -31.12
C GLY A 44 -0.43 -5.31 -30.60
N VAL A 45 -1.37 -5.24 -31.53
CA VAL A 45 -2.80 -5.43 -31.30
C VAL A 45 -3.24 -6.73 -31.93
N ASN A 46 -3.75 -7.65 -31.11
CA ASN A 46 -4.46 -8.84 -31.59
C ASN A 46 -5.85 -8.44 -32.05
N VAL A 47 -6.20 -8.85 -33.25
CA VAL A 47 -7.55 -8.74 -33.84
C VAL A 47 -8.04 -10.16 -34.06
N ASN A 48 -9.08 -10.57 -33.36
CA ASN A 48 -9.69 -11.90 -33.52
C ASN A 48 -11.14 -11.76 -33.95
N TRP A 49 -11.65 -12.73 -34.72
CA TRP A 49 -13.04 -12.74 -35.17
C TRP A 49 -13.63 -14.14 -35.17
N LYS A 50 -14.97 -14.24 -35.13
CA LYS A 50 -15.65 -15.53 -35.28
C LYS A 50 -15.69 -15.92 -36.75
N LYS A 51 -15.48 -17.22 -37.05
CA LYS A 51 -15.61 -17.79 -38.38
C LYS A 51 -17.03 -17.59 -38.87
N VAL A 52 -17.21 -17.22 -40.14
CA VAL A 52 -18.47 -17.05 -40.82
C VAL A 52 -18.66 -18.24 -41.76
N SER A 53 -19.79 -18.95 -41.62
CA SER A 53 -20.16 -20.04 -42.53
C SER A 53 -20.29 -19.54 -43.96
N GLY A 54 -19.75 -20.28 -44.92
CA GLY A 54 -19.75 -19.92 -46.34
C GLY A 54 -18.69 -18.89 -46.76
N ALA A 55 -18.03 -18.17 -45.82
CA ALA A 55 -16.94 -17.25 -46.17
C ALA A 55 -15.73 -18.01 -46.74
N LYS A 56 -15.16 -17.49 -47.81
CA LYS A 56 -13.93 -18.01 -48.47
C LYS A 56 -12.68 -17.31 -48.04
N SER A 57 -12.84 -16.04 -47.58
CA SER A 57 -11.70 -15.22 -47.11
C SER A 57 -12.18 -14.09 -46.20
N TYR A 58 -11.21 -13.40 -45.55
CA TYR A 58 -11.48 -12.22 -44.75
C TYR A 58 -10.52 -11.09 -45.13
N LYS A 59 -11.03 -9.84 -45.05
CA LYS A 59 -10.19 -8.61 -45.13
C LYS A 59 -10.29 -7.90 -43.79
N VAL A 60 -9.14 -7.66 -43.17
CA VAL A 60 -9.04 -6.86 -41.93
C VAL A 60 -8.75 -5.41 -42.32
N TYR A 61 -9.60 -4.51 -41.87
CA TYR A 61 -9.48 -3.07 -42.08
C TYR A 61 -9.07 -2.39 -40.79
N ARG A 62 -8.20 -1.41 -40.89
CA ARG A 62 -7.78 -0.53 -39.79
C ARG A 62 -7.96 0.93 -40.18
N LYS A 63 -8.34 1.77 -39.18
CA LYS A 63 -8.33 3.22 -39.26
C LYS A 63 -7.66 3.77 -37.99
N ALA A 64 -6.58 4.53 -38.11
CA ALA A 64 -6.00 5.26 -37.00
C ALA A 64 -6.86 6.47 -36.65
N SER A 65 -6.83 6.91 -35.38
CA SER A 65 -7.44 8.16 -34.96
C SER A 65 -6.88 9.32 -35.79
N GLY A 66 -7.78 10.18 -36.31
CA GLY A 66 -7.42 11.28 -37.23
C GLY A 66 -7.36 10.89 -38.73
N ALA A 67 -7.30 9.60 -39.08
CA ALA A 67 -7.37 9.17 -40.48
C ALA A 67 -8.79 9.30 -41.03
N LYS A 68 -8.92 9.72 -42.28
CA LYS A 68 -10.23 9.88 -42.99
C LYS A 68 -10.85 8.52 -43.36
N LYS A 69 -10.05 7.56 -43.82
CA LYS A 69 -10.52 6.28 -44.40
C LYS A 69 -9.89 5.05 -43.74
N TYR A 70 -10.60 3.90 -43.82
CA TYR A 70 -10.05 2.61 -43.47
C TYR A 70 -9.13 2.08 -44.58
N SER A 71 -8.05 1.43 -44.20
CA SER A 71 -7.14 0.70 -45.09
C SER A 71 -7.16 -0.80 -44.76
N VAL A 72 -6.99 -1.64 -45.80
CA VAL A 72 -6.80 -3.08 -45.60
C VAL A 72 -5.39 -3.33 -45.06
N VAL A 73 -5.32 -3.92 -43.89
CA VAL A 73 -4.04 -4.27 -43.22
C VAL A 73 -3.70 -5.74 -43.32
N LYS A 74 -4.70 -6.60 -43.60
CA LYS A 74 -4.50 -8.03 -43.81
C LYS A 74 -5.63 -8.63 -44.65
N LYS A 75 -5.25 -9.54 -45.56
CA LYS A 75 -6.15 -10.49 -46.21
C LYS A 75 -5.82 -11.89 -45.74
N THR A 76 -6.81 -12.73 -45.45
CA THR A 76 -6.64 -14.11 -44.97
C THR A 76 -7.57 -15.06 -45.71
N ASN A 77 -7.27 -16.35 -45.72
CA ASN A 77 -8.20 -17.38 -46.11
C ASN A 77 -9.29 -17.62 -45.03
N ASN A 78 -10.20 -18.55 -45.26
CA ASN A 78 -11.29 -18.89 -44.36
C ASN A 78 -10.87 -19.72 -43.13
N LYS A 79 -9.63 -20.24 -43.08
CA LYS A 79 -9.09 -21.00 -41.93
C LYS A 79 -8.53 -20.05 -40.85
N THR A 80 -8.09 -18.83 -41.25
CA THR A 80 -7.46 -17.86 -40.33
C THR A 80 -8.48 -16.88 -39.81
N VAL A 81 -8.65 -16.83 -38.49
CA VAL A 81 -9.60 -15.97 -37.75
C VAL A 81 -8.91 -15.02 -36.75
N LYS A 82 -7.62 -14.79 -36.94
CA LYS A 82 -6.80 -13.90 -36.12
C LYS A 82 -5.79 -13.15 -36.96
N TYR A 83 -5.43 -11.93 -36.51
CA TYR A 83 -4.36 -11.10 -37.08
C TYR A 83 -3.64 -10.31 -35.98
N LEU A 84 -2.33 -10.33 -35.96
CA LEU A 84 -1.50 -9.50 -35.10
C LEU A 84 -1.04 -8.28 -35.87
N ASP A 85 -1.56 -7.11 -35.52
CA ASP A 85 -1.14 -5.84 -36.06
C ASP A 85 0.06 -5.31 -35.26
N LYS A 86 1.25 -5.47 -35.85
CA LYS A 86 2.52 -4.95 -35.30
C LYS A 86 2.78 -3.49 -35.69
N LYS A 87 2.06 -2.95 -36.70
CA LYS A 87 2.25 -1.58 -37.24
C LYS A 87 1.35 -0.59 -36.52
N VAL A 88 1.42 -0.56 -35.17
CA VAL A 88 0.63 0.30 -34.27
C VAL A 88 1.54 1.00 -33.28
N SER A 89 1.34 2.32 -33.13
CA SER A 89 2.14 3.17 -32.24
C SER A 89 1.50 3.32 -30.87
N ALA A 90 2.30 3.30 -29.81
CA ALA A 90 1.84 3.51 -28.45
C ALA A 90 1.13 4.87 -28.27
N GLY A 91 0.02 4.87 -27.54
CA GLY A 91 -0.80 6.05 -27.28
C GLY A 91 -1.81 6.38 -28.37
N LYS A 92 -1.72 5.78 -29.56
CA LYS A 92 -2.69 6.01 -30.65
C LYS A 92 -3.87 5.05 -30.55
N THR A 93 -5.07 5.53 -30.92
CA THR A 93 -6.29 4.73 -31.00
C THR A 93 -6.50 4.24 -32.43
N TYR A 94 -6.87 2.97 -32.57
CA TYR A 94 -7.13 2.31 -33.83
C TYR A 94 -8.51 1.67 -33.81
N SER A 95 -9.25 1.80 -34.92
CA SER A 95 -10.53 1.14 -35.15
C SER A 95 -10.35 0.02 -36.15
N TYR A 96 -10.90 -1.15 -35.85
CA TYR A 96 -10.81 -2.34 -36.68
C TYR A 96 -12.19 -2.80 -37.13
N GLN A 97 -12.25 -3.32 -38.37
CA GLN A 97 -13.39 -3.99 -38.95
C GLN A 97 -12.89 -5.22 -39.70
N VAL A 98 -13.66 -6.29 -39.68
CA VAL A 98 -13.39 -7.49 -40.48
C VAL A 98 -14.52 -7.68 -41.47
N VAL A 99 -14.20 -7.91 -42.73
CA VAL A 99 -15.13 -8.18 -43.81
C VAL A 99 -14.96 -9.63 -44.22
N ALA A 100 -16.02 -10.44 -44.07
CA ALA A 100 -16.09 -11.76 -44.62
C ALA A 100 -16.46 -11.70 -46.12
N VAL A 101 -15.82 -12.51 -46.97
CA VAL A 101 -15.93 -12.45 -48.44
C VAL A 101 -16.24 -13.82 -49.00
N LYS A 102 -17.24 -13.91 -49.91
CA LYS A 102 -17.59 -15.08 -50.72
C LYS A 102 -17.91 -14.60 -52.12
N GLY A 103 -16.98 -14.71 -53.05
CA GLY A 103 -17.10 -14.11 -54.38
C GLY A 103 -17.36 -12.60 -54.31
N LYS A 104 -18.47 -12.14 -54.87
CA LYS A 104 -18.91 -10.71 -54.79
C LYS A 104 -19.61 -10.37 -53.49
N GLU A 105 -20.08 -11.37 -52.72
CA GLU A 105 -20.76 -11.15 -51.45
C GLU A 105 -19.77 -10.75 -50.35
N THR A 106 -20.16 -9.79 -49.56
CA THR A 106 -19.36 -9.32 -48.39
C THR A 106 -20.24 -9.05 -47.18
N SER A 107 -19.73 -9.35 -46.00
CA SER A 107 -20.39 -9.03 -44.73
C SER A 107 -19.42 -8.39 -43.76
N LYS A 108 -19.73 -7.18 -43.32
CA LYS A 108 -18.87 -6.31 -42.50
C LYS A 108 -19.24 -6.41 -41.02
N SER A 109 -18.25 -6.61 -40.16
CA SER A 109 -18.44 -6.59 -38.70
C SER A 109 -18.78 -5.19 -38.16
N LYS A 110 -19.28 -5.13 -36.91
CA LYS A 110 -19.26 -3.88 -36.14
C LYS A 110 -17.80 -3.43 -35.90
N THR A 111 -17.60 -2.12 -35.79
CA THR A 111 -16.30 -1.54 -35.45
C THR A 111 -15.91 -1.88 -34.01
N LYS A 112 -14.65 -2.22 -33.81
CA LYS A 112 -14.02 -2.28 -32.49
C LYS A 112 -12.82 -1.36 -32.44
N SER A 113 -12.76 -0.50 -31.43
CA SER A 113 -11.69 0.46 -31.25
C SER A 113 -10.84 0.09 -30.02
N ILE A 114 -9.53 0.37 -30.11
CA ILE A 114 -8.58 0.15 -29.04
C ILE A 114 -7.49 1.21 -29.07
N THR A 115 -7.13 1.75 -27.93
CA THR A 115 -5.91 2.53 -27.77
C THR A 115 -4.73 1.58 -27.58
N ARG A 116 -3.67 1.73 -28.37
CA ARG A 116 -2.45 0.95 -28.22
C ARG A 116 -1.75 1.36 -26.93
N LEU A 117 -1.83 0.51 -25.90
CA LEU A 117 -1.16 0.70 -24.62
C LEU A 117 -0.07 -0.35 -24.46
N LEU A 118 1.12 0.10 -24.04
CA LEU A 118 2.21 -0.78 -23.61
C LEU A 118 2.04 -1.11 -22.13
N ALA A 119 2.51 -2.27 -21.71
CA ALA A 119 2.62 -2.60 -20.29
C ALA A 119 3.50 -1.56 -19.57
N PRO A 120 3.14 -1.15 -18.34
CA PRO A 120 4.00 -0.30 -17.52
C PRO A 120 5.38 -0.93 -17.35
N LYS A 121 6.44 -0.11 -17.50
CA LYS A 121 7.84 -0.51 -17.35
C LYS A 121 8.37 -0.07 -15.99
N ASN A 122 9.55 -0.57 -15.62
CA ASN A 122 10.29 -0.17 -14.43
C ASN A 122 9.43 -0.25 -13.15
N VAL A 123 8.55 -1.26 -13.08
CA VAL A 123 7.77 -1.50 -11.87
C VAL A 123 8.74 -1.86 -10.75
N LYS A 124 8.69 -1.11 -9.64
CA LYS A 124 9.46 -1.37 -8.42
C LYS A 124 8.49 -1.47 -7.25
N VAL A 125 8.89 -2.19 -6.22
CA VAL A 125 8.18 -2.34 -4.95
C VAL A 125 9.17 -2.16 -3.82
N GLN A 126 8.76 -1.45 -2.79
CA GLN A 126 9.57 -1.22 -1.58
C GLN A 126 8.65 -1.05 -0.38
N SER A 127 9.12 -1.44 0.81
CA SER A 127 8.45 -1.08 2.06
C SER A 127 8.40 0.44 2.19
N TYR A 128 7.32 0.96 2.75
CA TYR A 128 7.02 2.39 2.81
C TYR A 128 6.46 2.77 4.17
N VAL A 129 6.83 3.94 4.62
CA VAL A 129 6.22 4.66 5.73
C VAL A 129 6.09 6.13 5.33
N LYS A 130 4.97 6.75 5.67
CA LYS A 130 4.75 8.19 5.40
C LYS A 130 5.59 9.04 6.35
N ASN A 131 5.50 8.76 7.65
CA ASN A 131 6.27 9.42 8.70
C ASN A 131 7.01 8.35 9.52
N PRO A 132 8.34 8.19 9.34
CA PRO A 132 9.12 7.21 10.12
C PRO A 132 9.40 7.68 11.54
N ASP A 133 8.98 8.89 11.90
CA ASP A 133 9.27 9.55 13.15
C ASP A 133 8.10 9.35 14.12
N CYS A 134 8.32 8.47 15.08
CA CYS A 134 7.41 8.26 16.21
C CYS A 134 7.83 9.12 17.41
N THR A 135 8.66 10.14 17.21
CA THR A 135 9.14 10.96 18.31
C THR A 135 7.97 11.75 18.87
N ILE A 136 7.41 11.28 19.95
CA ILE A 136 6.71 12.12 20.90
C ILE A 136 7.82 12.83 21.65
N ASP A 137 8.17 14.05 21.25
CA ASP A 137 9.07 14.88 22.01
C ASP A 137 8.30 15.44 23.20
N VAL A 138 8.45 14.79 24.33
CA VAL A 138 7.79 15.24 25.56
C VAL A 138 8.23 16.69 25.89
N ASP A 139 9.47 17.06 25.56
CA ASP A 139 9.98 18.41 25.75
C ASP A 139 9.36 19.43 24.76
N ASP A 140 9.09 19.03 23.51
CA ASP A 140 8.39 19.87 22.54
C ASP A 140 6.92 20.04 22.92
N ILE A 141 6.26 18.98 23.41
CA ILE A 141 4.90 19.05 23.98
C ILE A 141 4.93 19.95 25.23
N LEU A 142 5.91 19.78 26.09
CA LEU A 142 6.07 20.56 27.31
C LEU A 142 6.42 22.05 27.03
N SER A 143 7.03 22.39 25.91
CA SER A 143 7.42 23.73 25.53
C SER A 143 6.42 24.46 24.64
N SER A 144 5.73 23.76 23.74
CA SER A 144 4.79 24.35 22.78
C SER A 144 3.37 24.55 23.33
N GLY A 145 2.99 23.77 24.34
CA GLY A 145 1.61 23.78 24.89
C GLY A 145 0.54 23.35 23.87
N SER A 146 0.96 22.83 22.71
CA SER A 146 0.06 22.43 21.64
C SER A 146 0.01 20.92 21.53
N LEU A 147 -1.22 20.38 21.57
CA LEU A 147 -1.54 18.99 21.28
C LEU A 147 -1.75 18.73 19.79
N ASP A 148 -1.63 19.77 18.96
CA ASP A 148 -1.80 19.63 17.49
C ASP A 148 -0.79 18.66 16.87
N ASP A 149 0.33 18.38 17.57
CA ASP A 149 1.28 17.37 17.17
C ASP A 149 0.79 15.92 17.44
N PHE A 150 -0.22 15.71 18.32
CA PHE A 150 -0.84 14.39 18.53
C PHE A 150 -1.77 13.97 17.39
N ASP A 151 -2.40 14.92 16.70
CA ASP A 151 -3.21 14.64 15.51
C ASP A 151 -2.36 14.04 14.35
N ASN A 152 -1.04 14.20 14.41
CA ASN A 152 -0.11 13.64 13.42
C ASN A 152 0.41 12.22 13.75
N VAL A 153 0.17 11.69 14.95
CA VAL A 153 0.62 10.33 15.36
C VAL A 153 -0.21 9.24 14.67
N ASP A 154 -1.49 9.52 14.37
CA ASP A 154 -2.39 8.58 13.67
C ASP A 154 -2.14 8.50 12.14
N ASP A 155 -1.30 9.36 11.58
CA ASP A 155 -1.05 9.44 10.13
C ASP A 155 0.15 8.57 9.68
N ASN A 156 0.62 7.63 10.49
CA ASN A 156 1.66 6.67 10.12
C ASN A 156 1.12 5.63 9.14
N ILE A 157 1.13 5.98 7.87
CA ILE A 157 0.76 5.07 6.79
C ILE A 157 1.93 4.15 6.50
N TYR A 158 1.76 2.87 6.84
CA TYR A 158 2.69 1.80 6.51
C TYR A 158 2.20 1.03 5.29
N GLY A 159 3.11 0.38 4.56
CA GLY A 159 2.71 -0.47 3.48
C GLY A 159 3.80 -0.77 2.47
N VAL A 160 3.36 -1.08 1.25
CA VAL A 160 4.23 -1.28 0.09
C VAL A 160 3.97 -0.20 -0.94
N LYS A 161 5.00 0.58 -1.27
CA LYS A 161 4.96 1.54 -2.37
C LYS A 161 5.33 0.84 -3.68
N ILE A 162 4.40 0.88 -4.61
CA ILE A 162 4.57 0.38 -5.98
C ILE A 162 4.78 1.59 -6.89
N THR A 163 5.84 1.59 -7.69
CA THR A 163 6.12 2.65 -8.66
C THR A 163 6.29 2.07 -10.07
N TRP A 164 6.03 2.88 -11.09
CA TRP A 164 6.18 2.47 -12.51
C TRP A 164 6.41 3.67 -13.42
N THR A 165 6.95 3.40 -14.60
CA THR A 165 6.97 4.39 -15.69
C THR A 165 5.60 4.44 -16.35
N LYS A 166 5.03 5.65 -16.50
CA LYS A 166 3.74 5.87 -17.16
C LYS A 166 3.75 5.36 -18.60
N SER A 167 2.69 4.67 -18.99
CA SER A 167 2.49 4.19 -20.36
C SER A 167 1.88 5.29 -21.22
N LYS A 168 2.48 5.58 -22.38
CA LYS A 168 1.98 6.60 -23.31
C LYS A 168 0.53 6.33 -23.69
N GLY A 169 -0.33 7.33 -23.51
CA GLY A 169 -1.76 7.25 -23.80
C GLY A 169 -2.62 6.64 -22.70
N ALA A 170 -2.06 6.15 -21.61
CA ALA A 170 -2.82 5.72 -20.42
C ALA A 170 -3.29 6.94 -19.61
N ASN A 171 -4.42 6.81 -18.94
CA ASN A 171 -4.93 7.79 -17.98
C ASN A 171 -5.38 7.18 -16.66
N LYS A 172 -5.29 5.84 -16.54
CA LYS A 172 -5.58 5.06 -15.33
C LYS A 172 -4.66 3.86 -15.26
N TYR A 173 -4.51 3.29 -14.04
CA TYR A 173 -3.74 2.07 -13.83
C TYR A 173 -4.50 1.15 -12.87
N ASP A 174 -4.61 -0.14 -13.22
CA ASP A 174 -5.09 -1.18 -12.33
C ASP A 174 -3.88 -1.83 -11.64
N ILE A 175 -3.93 -1.89 -10.33
CA ILE A 175 -2.94 -2.53 -9.48
C ILE A 175 -3.49 -3.88 -9.02
N TYR A 176 -2.68 -4.93 -9.21
CA TYR A 176 -2.99 -6.29 -8.81
C TYR A 176 -2.03 -6.76 -7.76
N ARG A 177 -2.54 -7.43 -6.72
CA ARG A 177 -1.79 -8.06 -5.64
C ARG A 177 -2.13 -9.55 -5.54
N LYS A 178 -1.12 -10.34 -5.22
CA LYS A 178 -1.24 -11.71 -4.71
C LYS A 178 -0.47 -11.80 -3.40
N VAL A 179 -1.08 -12.35 -2.34
CA VAL A 179 -0.44 -12.60 -1.04
C VAL A 179 -0.16 -14.09 -0.93
N GLY A 180 1.08 -14.46 -0.63
CA GLY A 180 1.53 -15.85 -0.50
C GLY A 180 1.16 -16.70 -1.72
N ASN A 181 0.46 -17.80 -1.49
CA ASN A 181 -0.06 -18.70 -2.52
C ASN A 181 -1.48 -18.34 -3.01
N GLY A 182 -2.05 -17.23 -2.52
CA GLY A 182 -3.39 -16.78 -2.87
C GLY A 182 -3.54 -16.41 -4.35
N LYS A 183 -4.75 -16.00 -4.74
CA LYS A 183 -5.09 -15.59 -6.11
C LYS A 183 -4.64 -14.16 -6.38
N LEU A 184 -4.15 -13.91 -7.60
CA LEU A 184 -3.89 -12.54 -8.07
C LEU A 184 -5.22 -11.82 -8.28
N SER A 185 -5.45 -10.73 -7.53
CA SER A 185 -6.68 -9.92 -7.60
C SER A 185 -6.35 -8.46 -7.80
N LYS A 186 -7.27 -7.73 -8.42
CA LYS A 186 -7.17 -6.28 -8.52
C LYS A 186 -7.53 -5.66 -7.18
N ILE A 187 -6.61 -4.84 -6.63
CA ILE A 187 -6.80 -4.14 -5.36
C ILE A 187 -7.18 -2.67 -5.54
N LYS A 188 -6.70 -2.02 -6.62
CA LYS A 188 -6.98 -0.59 -6.85
C LYS A 188 -7.01 -0.26 -8.34
N THR A 189 -7.78 0.74 -8.70
CA THR A 189 -7.65 1.51 -9.95
C THR A 189 -7.29 2.94 -9.57
N THR A 190 -6.13 3.40 -10.06
CA THR A 190 -5.63 4.77 -9.83
C THR A 190 -5.91 5.66 -11.04
N GLY A 191 -5.78 6.98 -10.85
CA GLY A 191 -5.75 7.96 -11.95
C GLY A 191 -4.44 7.93 -12.74
N ASN A 192 -4.09 9.06 -13.35
CA ASN A 192 -2.85 9.23 -14.12
C ASN A 192 -1.62 9.46 -13.20
N THR A 193 -1.34 8.50 -12.33
CA THR A 193 -0.20 8.50 -11.41
C THR A 193 0.88 7.53 -11.86
N SER A 194 2.07 7.60 -11.26
CA SER A 194 3.19 6.67 -11.43
C SER A 194 3.50 5.87 -10.16
N TYR A 195 2.64 5.96 -9.14
CA TYR A 195 2.78 5.19 -7.91
C TYR A 195 1.43 4.90 -7.26
N PHE A 196 1.46 3.93 -6.35
CA PHE A 196 0.38 3.58 -5.42
C PHE A 196 1.02 3.04 -4.14
N VAL A 197 0.43 3.32 -2.98
CA VAL A 197 0.80 2.72 -1.71
C VAL A 197 -0.30 1.73 -1.33
N ASP A 198 0.08 0.49 -1.08
CA ASP A 198 -0.78 -0.58 -0.59
C ASP A 198 -0.66 -0.62 0.94
N GLU A 199 -1.67 -0.10 1.61
CA GLU A 199 -1.73 0.07 3.07
C GLU A 199 -2.45 -1.10 3.75
N ASP A 200 -3.15 -1.94 2.98
CA ASP A 200 -3.90 -3.11 3.49
C ASP A 200 -2.98 -4.32 3.73
N LEU A 201 -1.88 -4.12 4.44
CA LEU A 201 -0.92 -5.16 4.77
C LEU A 201 -0.57 -5.11 6.25
N TYR A 202 -0.72 -6.24 6.91
CA TYR A 202 -0.44 -6.44 8.34
C TYR A 202 0.53 -7.60 8.52
N ASP A 203 1.29 -7.62 9.60
CA ASP A 203 2.29 -8.64 9.94
C ASP A 203 3.40 -8.80 8.88
N VAL A 204 3.81 -10.05 8.66
CA VAL A 204 4.77 -10.44 7.64
C VAL A 204 4.08 -11.13 6.49
N LYS A 205 4.11 -10.51 5.31
CA LYS A 205 3.46 -11.04 4.10
C LYS A 205 4.41 -11.04 2.91
N THR A 206 4.45 -12.14 2.17
CA THR A 206 5.08 -12.16 0.84
C THR A 206 4.05 -11.78 -0.21
N CYS A 207 4.28 -10.66 -0.88
CA CYS A 207 3.38 -10.07 -1.86
C CYS A 207 4.00 -10.05 -3.26
N TYR A 208 3.12 -10.18 -4.25
CA TYR A 208 3.47 -10.11 -5.67
C TYR A 208 2.58 -9.08 -6.35
N TYR A 209 3.18 -8.10 -7.01
CA TYR A 209 2.47 -6.99 -7.63
C TYR A 209 2.62 -7.00 -9.15
N ARG A 210 1.56 -6.55 -9.83
CA ARG A 210 1.52 -6.27 -11.27
C ARG A 210 0.70 -5.02 -11.51
N VAL A 211 1.01 -4.32 -12.60
CA VAL A 211 0.33 -3.08 -13.01
C VAL A 211 -0.14 -3.20 -14.45
N VAL A 212 -1.37 -2.74 -14.73
CA VAL A 212 -1.97 -2.69 -16.07
C VAL A 212 -2.36 -1.26 -16.39
N ALA A 213 -1.88 -0.74 -17.51
CA ALA A 213 -2.27 0.60 -17.99
C ALA A 213 -3.66 0.54 -18.65
N ARG A 214 -4.48 1.58 -18.44
CA ARG A 214 -5.85 1.71 -18.99
C ARG A 214 -6.09 3.05 -19.66
N ARG A 215 -6.97 3.02 -20.67
CA ARG A 215 -7.64 4.19 -21.25
C ARG A 215 -9.01 3.76 -21.77
N ASN A 216 -10.08 4.32 -21.21
CA ASN A 216 -11.45 3.88 -21.52
C ASN A 216 -11.55 2.35 -21.35
N ASN A 217 -12.03 1.65 -22.40
CA ASN A 217 -12.13 0.19 -22.43
C ASN A 217 -10.85 -0.53 -22.89
N SER A 218 -9.76 0.21 -23.13
CA SER A 218 -8.48 -0.37 -23.55
C SER A 218 -7.58 -0.64 -22.35
N THR A 219 -7.01 -1.84 -22.31
CA THR A 219 -6.02 -2.26 -21.31
C THR A 219 -4.72 -2.65 -22.00
N SER A 220 -3.58 -2.43 -21.36
CA SER A 220 -2.30 -2.97 -21.81
C SER A 220 -2.19 -4.47 -21.50
N ALA A 221 -1.14 -5.13 -21.99
CA ALA A 221 -0.63 -6.33 -21.34
C ALA A 221 -0.22 -6.01 -19.90
N VAL A 222 -0.20 -7.03 -19.06
CA VAL A 222 0.24 -6.91 -17.66
C VAL A 222 1.75 -6.66 -17.58
N SER A 223 2.20 -5.89 -16.60
CA SER A 223 3.63 -5.67 -16.32
C SER A 223 4.33 -6.95 -15.84
N ALA A 224 5.66 -6.92 -15.76
CA ALA A 224 6.42 -7.90 -15.02
C ALA A 224 5.94 -7.96 -13.55
N THR A 225 5.99 -9.17 -12.97
CA THR A 225 5.70 -9.38 -11.53
C THR A 225 6.85 -8.85 -10.70
N ARG A 226 6.52 -8.18 -9.58
CA ARG A 226 7.48 -7.81 -8.55
C ARG A 226 7.11 -8.48 -7.24
N LYS A 227 8.07 -9.12 -6.60
CA LYS A 227 7.94 -9.79 -5.30
C LYS A 227 8.56 -8.91 -4.23
N ILE A 228 7.91 -8.85 -3.07
CA ILE A 228 8.44 -8.27 -1.84
C ILE A 228 7.98 -9.12 -0.66
N THR A 229 8.83 -9.29 0.35
CA THR A 229 8.39 -9.71 1.68
C THR A 229 8.23 -8.44 2.49
N TYR A 230 6.97 -8.06 2.74
CA TYR A 230 6.62 -6.97 3.64
C TYR A 230 6.82 -7.47 5.07
N VAL A 231 7.47 -6.64 5.88
CA VAL A 231 7.61 -6.81 7.32
C VAL A 231 7.04 -5.55 7.93
N GLU A 232 6.01 -5.70 8.75
CA GLU A 232 5.38 -4.58 9.43
C GLU A 232 6.37 -3.93 10.40
N PRO A 233 6.53 -2.60 10.36
CA PRO A 233 7.32 -1.89 11.35
C PRO A 233 6.65 -1.96 12.73
N THR A 234 7.40 -1.66 13.76
CA THR A 234 6.88 -1.52 15.12
C THR A 234 7.14 -0.10 15.61
N ASP A 235 6.23 0.43 16.40
CA ASP A 235 6.43 1.72 17.06
C ASP A 235 7.61 1.64 18.03
N ILE A 236 8.19 2.79 18.35
CA ILE A 236 9.33 2.87 19.27
C ILE A 236 9.18 4.10 20.17
N SER A 237 9.46 3.92 21.44
CA SER A 237 9.56 5.00 22.42
C SER A 237 10.91 4.94 23.16
N ALA A 238 11.36 6.07 23.69
CA ALA A 238 12.57 6.11 24.54
C ALA A 238 12.30 7.03 25.74
N ILE A 239 12.68 6.55 26.92
CA ILE A 239 12.50 7.26 28.19
C ILE A 239 13.82 7.20 28.99
N ALA A 240 14.25 8.34 29.52
CA ALA A 240 15.40 8.40 30.42
C ALA A 240 15.05 7.80 31.79
N LEU A 241 15.78 6.76 32.20
CA LEU A 241 15.70 6.18 33.54
C LEU A 241 17.03 6.34 34.27
N THR A 242 17.04 6.10 35.57
CA THR A 242 18.27 6.19 36.39
C THR A 242 19.38 5.26 35.94
N LYS A 243 19.05 4.10 35.38
CA LYS A 243 20.01 3.09 34.91
C LYS A 243 20.43 3.25 33.46
N GLY A 244 19.88 4.25 32.73
CA GLY A 244 20.13 4.45 31.33
C GLY A 244 18.88 4.86 30.56
N MET A 245 18.92 4.72 29.24
CA MET A 245 17.79 4.98 28.39
C MET A 245 16.98 3.71 28.18
N TYR A 246 15.73 3.69 28.62
CA TYR A 246 14.77 2.62 28.33
C TYR A 246 14.17 2.85 26.95
N ILE A 247 14.21 1.85 26.10
CA ILE A 247 13.62 1.83 24.78
C ILE A 247 12.53 0.74 24.74
N GLY A 248 11.30 1.13 24.44
CA GLY A 248 10.13 0.23 24.34
C GLY A 248 9.59 0.16 22.94
N TRP A 249 8.97 -0.96 22.57
CA TRP A 249 8.25 -1.13 21.29
C TRP A 249 7.17 -2.21 21.39
N SER A 250 6.21 -2.16 20.47
CA SER A 250 5.18 -3.18 20.34
C SER A 250 5.73 -4.47 19.74
N LYS A 251 5.30 -5.64 20.27
CA LYS A 251 5.70 -6.94 19.71
C LYS A 251 5.05 -7.19 18.36
N ASN A 252 5.81 -7.81 17.46
CA ASN A 252 5.33 -8.33 16.17
C ASN A 252 5.58 -9.84 16.14
N ASP A 253 4.52 -10.64 16.23
CA ASP A 253 4.62 -12.10 16.33
C ASP A 253 5.09 -12.78 15.02
N GLY A 254 4.89 -12.12 13.88
CA GLY A 254 5.27 -12.61 12.55
C GLY A 254 6.78 -12.51 12.26
N CYS A 255 7.52 -11.70 13.02
CA CYS A 255 8.94 -11.43 12.79
C CYS A 255 9.88 -12.49 13.37
N ASP A 256 11.17 -12.41 13.07
CA ASP A 256 12.25 -13.18 13.72
C ASP A 256 12.90 -12.40 14.84
N GLY A 257 12.73 -11.06 14.88
CA GLY A 257 13.26 -10.18 15.92
C GLY A 257 13.45 -8.74 15.45
N TYR A 258 14.27 -8.02 16.23
CA TYR A 258 14.46 -6.58 16.09
C TYR A 258 15.95 -6.24 16.05
N LYS A 259 16.28 -5.20 15.28
CA LYS A 259 17.59 -4.58 15.25
C LYS A 259 17.46 -3.18 15.81
N LEU A 260 18.12 -2.90 16.94
CA LEU A 260 18.09 -1.60 17.58
C LEU A 260 19.41 -0.87 17.32
N TYR A 261 19.30 0.37 16.88
CA TYR A 261 20.43 1.23 16.54
C TYR A 261 20.37 2.53 17.34
N ARG A 262 21.52 3.14 17.59
CA ARG A 262 21.66 4.43 18.27
C ARG A 262 22.50 5.39 17.45
N SER A 263 22.17 6.69 17.51
CA SER A 263 22.97 7.81 17.02
C SER A 263 23.03 8.91 18.06
N THR A 264 24.16 9.65 18.11
CA THR A 264 24.33 10.88 18.86
C THR A 264 24.43 12.12 17.96
N ASN A 265 24.43 11.91 16.63
CA ASN A 265 24.70 12.94 15.62
C ASN A 265 23.43 13.40 14.91
N GLY A 266 22.29 13.40 15.61
CA GLY A 266 21.00 13.83 15.08
C GLY A 266 20.20 12.70 14.41
N LYS A 267 18.97 13.00 14.06
CA LYS A 267 17.97 12.09 13.48
C LYS A 267 18.43 11.40 12.18
N TYR A 268 19.19 12.13 11.35
CA TYR A 268 19.73 11.62 10.08
C TYR A 268 21.22 11.27 10.16
N GLY A 269 21.76 11.19 11.37
CA GLY A 269 23.16 10.86 11.61
C GLY A 269 23.49 9.40 11.37
N ASN A 270 24.76 9.06 11.63
CA ASN A 270 25.22 7.67 11.53
C ASN A 270 24.70 6.85 12.72
N TYR A 271 23.89 5.84 12.43
CA TYR A 271 23.37 4.91 13.42
C TYR A 271 24.26 3.68 13.56
N THR A 272 24.63 3.36 14.79
CA THR A 272 25.35 2.14 15.13
C THR A 272 24.39 1.11 15.69
N LEU A 273 24.49 -0.15 15.24
CA LEU A 273 23.72 -1.27 15.80
C LEU A 273 24.19 -1.49 17.25
N ILE A 274 23.27 -1.33 18.20
CA ILE A 274 23.57 -1.56 19.64
C ILE A 274 23.05 -2.92 20.13
N SER A 275 22.01 -3.46 19.51
CA SER A 275 21.48 -4.78 19.87
C SER A 275 20.71 -5.44 18.73
N LYS A 276 20.77 -6.77 18.69
CA LYS A 276 19.89 -7.63 17.92
C LYS A 276 19.07 -8.48 18.89
N LEU A 277 17.76 -8.29 18.88
CA LEU A 277 16.83 -8.79 19.91
C LEU A 277 15.88 -9.83 19.33
N ALA A 278 15.56 -10.84 20.13
CA ALA A 278 14.61 -11.88 19.78
C ALA A 278 13.18 -11.33 19.70
N LYS A 279 12.29 -12.00 18.96
CA LYS A 279 10.89 -11.59 18.73
C LYS A 279 10.05 -11.44 20.00
N ASN A 280 10.39 -12.16 21.08
CA ASN A 280 9.69 -12.07 22.36
C ASN A 280 10.08 -10.86 23.22
N LYS A 281 11.07 -10.08 22.81
CA LYS A 281 11.48 -8.85 23.48
C LYS A 281 10.65 -7.66 22.99
N SER A 282 10.29 -6.78 23.93
CA SER A 282 9.59 -5.51 23.67
C SER A 282 10.31 -4.32 24.28
N SER A 283 11.50 -4.54 24.87
CA SER A 283 12.29 -3.45 25.46
C SER A 283 13.78 -3.76 25.48
N TYR A 284 14.55 -2.70 25.66
CA TYR A 284 15.99 -2.71 25.85
C TYR A 284 16.40 -1.51 26.69
N THR A 285 17.34 -1.68 27.64
CA THR A 285 17.91 -0.58 28.39
C THR A 285 19.33 -0.30 27.91
N ASP A 286 19.55 0.88 27.35
CA ASP A 286 20.86 1.34 26.95
C ASP A 286 21.54 2.02 28.14
N THR A 287 22.47 1.31 28.77
CA THR A 287 23.24 1.79 29.92
C THR A 287 24.49 2.59 29.54
N LYS A 288 24.81 2.65 28.22
CA LYS A 288 25.98 3.38 27.70
C LYS A 288 25.57 4.78 27.24
N VAL A 289 24.92 5.52 28.12
CA VAL A 289 24.45 6.89 27.88
C VAL A 289 25.09 7.85 28.89
N GLU A 290 25.31 9.07 28.46
CA GLU A 290 25.92 10.15 29.26
C GLU A 290 24.87 11.23 29.55
N MET A 291 24.96 11.82 30.74
CA MET A 291 24.03 12.87 31.17
C MET A 291 24.03 14.06 30.20
N ASN A 292 22.86 14.67 30.05
CA ASN A 292 22.60 15.85 29.23
C ASN A 292 22.84 15.65 27.72
N LYS A 293 23.03 14.40 27.26
CA LYS A 293 23.14 14.08 25.84
C LYS A 293 21.80 13.59 25.28
N THR A 294 21.48 14.05 24.07
CA THR A 294 20.35 13.55 23.30
C THR A 294 20.78 12.35 22.47
N TYR A 295 19.99 11.29 22.55
CA TYR A 295 20.17 10.05 21.79
C TYR A 295 19.01 9.84 20.86
N TYR A 296 19.33 9.40 19.66
CA TYR A 296 18.37 9.02 18.63
C TYR A 296 18.40 7.51 18.49
N TYR A 297 17.26 6.87 18.57
CA TYR A 297 17.12 5.42 18.42
C TYR A 297 16.37 5.08 17.16
N LYS A 298 16.74 3.98 16.56
CA LYS A 298 16.12 3.43 15.37
C LYS A 298 15.87 1.94 15.56
N ILE A 299 14.62 1.49 15.36
CA ILE A 299 14.28 0.08 15.38
C ILE A 299 13.90 -0.42 13.98
N VAL A 300 14.30 -1.64 13.67
CA VAL A 300 13.97 -2.34 12.43
C VAL A 300 13.51 -3.75 12.79
N THR A 301 12.27 -4.07 12.50
CA THR A 301 11.74 -5.43 12.57
C THR A 301 12.27 -6.25 11.39
N TYR A 302 12.65 -7.52 11.58
CA TYR A 302 13.17 -8.33 10.46
C TYR A 302 12.56 -9.72 10.39
N LYS A 303 12.52 -10.30 9.17
CA LYS A 303 12.16 -11.69 8.86
C LYS A 303 13.11 -12.26 7.81
N GLY A 304 13.95 -13.24 8.18
CA GLY A 304 15.02 -13.70 7.31
C GLY A 304 15.92 -12.55 6.87
N SER A 305 16.02 -12.34 5.56
CA SER A 305 16.75 -11.20 4.97
C SER A 305 15.90 -9.94 4.79
N ALA A 306 14.57 -10.02 4.93
CA ALA A 306 13.68 -8.87 4.80
C ALA A 306 13.69 -8.02 6.07
N ASN A 307 13.62 -6.70 5.88
CA ASN A 307 13.53 -5.72 6.97
C ASN A 307 12.30 -4.84 6.75
N SER A 308 11.70 -4.39 7.85
CA SER A 308 10.72 -3.29 7.82
C SER A 308 11.40 -1.98 7.41
N VAL A 309 10.61 -0.95 7.18
CA VAL A 309 11.11 0.42 7.32
C VAL A 309 11.56 0.64 8.77
N ALA A 310 12.50 1.55 8.95
CA ALA A 310 12.97 1.90 10.30
C ALA A 310 12.02 2.90 10.94
N MET A 311 11.71 2.69 12.22
CA MET A 311 11.01 3.65 13.06
C MET A 311 12.00 4.34 13.99
N LEU A 312 11.77 5.61 14.26
CA LEU A 312 12.72 6.50 14.91
C LEU A 312 12.11 7.12 16.18
N THR A 313 12.94 7.32 17.21
CA THR A 313 12.60 8.10 18.40
C THR A 313 13.84 8.82 18.90
N LYS A 314 13.65 9.87 19.72
CA LYS A 314 14.74 10.55 20.41
C LYS A 314 14.38 10.72 21.89
N ALA A 315 15.39 10.81 22.74
CA ALA A 315 15.23 11.26 24.11
C ALA A 315 16.55 11.85 24.63
N GLN A 316 16.45 12.84 25.50
CA GLN A 316 17.60 13.37 26.21
C GLN A 316 17.77 12.62 27.53
N TYR A 317 18.98 12.16 27.80
CA TYR A 317 19.29 11.55 29.09
C TYR A 317 19.59 12.67 30.14
N LYS A 318 18.52 13.09 30.84
CA LYS A 318 18.60 14.21 31.83
C LYS A 318 19.12 13.77 33.20
N GLY A 319 19.39 12.48 33.41
CA GLY A 319 19.84 11.95 34.70
C GLY A 319 18.72 11.85 35.73
N VAL A 320 19.11 11.75 36.99
CA VAL A 320 18.18 11.62 38.12
C VAL A 320 17.71 12.99 38.57
N MET A 321 16.41 13.19 38.76
CA MET A 321 15.87 14.38 39.42
C MET A 321 16.45 14.45 40.84
N THR A 322 16.99 15.61 41.22
CA THR A 322 17.56 15.83 42.54
C THR A 322 16.73 16.87 43.29
N VAL A 323 16.28 16.54 44.47
CA VAL A 323 15.60 17.44 45.42
C VAL A 323 16.56 17.76 46.55
N ASN A 324 16.71 19.04 46.85
CA ASN A 324 17.47 19.51 48.01
C ASN A 324 16.54 20.18 49.00
N VAL A 325 16.44 19.67 50.22
CA VAL A 325 15.52 20.15 51.25
C VAL A 325 16.26 20.23 52.59
N ASN A 326 15.88 21.17 53.41
CA ASN A 326 16.41 21.24 54.78
C ASN A 326 15.65 20.27 55.72
N ALA A 327 16.30 19.80 56.79
CA ALA A 327 15.62 19.03 57.78
C ALA A 327 14.46 19.84 58.41
N GLY A 328 13.29 19.22 58.56
CA GLY A 328 12.07 19.87 59.02
C GLY A 328 11.33 20.67 57.96
N ALA A 329 11.87 20.84 56.76
CA ALA A 329 11.25 21.58 55.66
C ALA A 329 10.63 20.66 54.60
N THR A 330 9.78 21.23 53.75
CA THR A 330 9.12 20.54 52.64
C THR A 330 9.58 21.13 51.30
N ASP A 331 9.60 20.26 50.29
CA ASP A 331 9.84 20.64 48.87
C ASP A 331 8.78 20.02 47.97
N ASP A 332 8.13 20.85 47.15
CA ASP A 332 7.05 20.44 46.24
C ASP A 332 7.46 20.46 44.76
N SER A 333 8.77 20.50 44.49
CA SER A 333 9.31 20.58 43.14
C SER A 333 8.89 19.39 42.24
N ILE A 334 8.76 18.18 42.81
CA ILE A 334 8.26 17.00 42.09
C ILE A 334 6.81 17.22 41.71
N LYS A 335 5.96 17.64 42.69
CA LYS A 335 4.53 17.94 42.46
C LYS A 335 4.35 18.99 41.38
N LYS A 336 5.07 20.13 41.49
CA LYS A 336 5.01 21.22 40.52
C LYS A 336 5.43 20.77 39.11
N SER A 337 6.46 19.91 39.01
CA SER A 337 6.87 19.35 37.73
C SER A 337 5.76 18.51 37.08
N PHE A 338 5.05 17.69 37.86
CA PHE A 338 3.92 16.91 37.34
C PHE A 338 2.71 17.78 37.01
N GLU A 339 2.36 18.75 37.85
CA GLU A 339 1.26 19.68 37.56
C GLU A 339 1.54 20.49 36.30
N GLN A 340 2.77 20.90 36.07
CA GLN A 340 3.17 21.58 34.85
C GLN A 340 3.08 20.62 33.65
N ALA A 341 3.56 19.40 33.77
CA ALA A 341 3.43 18.38 32.71
C ALA A 341 1.97 18.12 32.36
N ILE A 342 1.09 17.92 33.37
CA ILE A 342 -0.34 17.71 33.20
C ILE A 342 -1.01 18.90 32.49
N LYS A 343 -0.67 20.14 32.91
CA LYS A 343 -1.16 21.35 32.27
C LYS A 343 -0.85 21.41 30.78
N GLN A 344 0.34 20.93 30.40
CA GLN A 344 0.80 20.87 29.02
C GLN A 344 0.13 19.79 28.19
N THR A 345 -0.46 18.72 28.81
CA THR A 345 -1.28 17.74 28.10
C THR A 345 -2.71 18.23 27.79
N GLY A 346 -3.02 19.52 28.03
CA GLY A 346 -4.37 20.06 27.79
C GLY A 346 -5.47 19.42 28.64
N GLY A 347 -5.11 18.75 29.74
CA GLY A 347 -6.06 18.10 30.66
C GLY A 347 -6.49 16.68 30.25
N MET A 348 -5.76 16.04 29.33
CA MET A 348 -5.98 14.62 28.97
C MET A 348 -5.75 13.67 30.15
N ILE A 349 -4.90 14.05 31.10
CA ILE A 349 -4.62 13.31 32.33
C ILE A 349 -4.82 14.26 33.50
N THR A 350 -5.52 13.83 34.52
CA THR A 350 -5.65 14.58 35.77
C THR A 350 -4.53 14.17 36.75
N PHE A 351 -4.26 15.03 37.73
CA PHE A 351 -3.28 14.73 38.79
C PHE A 351 -3.67 13.47 39.59
N ASP A 352 -4.97 13.25 39.81
CA ASP A 352 -5.46 12.05 40.49
C ASP A 352 -5.29 10.77 39.67
N GLN A 353 -5.46 10.87 38.34
CA GLN A 353 -5.15 9.76 37.44
C GLN A 353 -3.65 9.43 37.45
N LEU A 354 -2.78 10.44 37.47
CA LEU A 354 -1.33 10.21 37.62
C LEU A 354 -1.04 9.51 38.96
N LYS A 355 -1.60 9.97 40.07
CA LYS A 355 -1.41 9.36 41.40
C LYS A 355 -1.89 7.91 41.47
N SER A 356 -2.92 7.56 40.71
CA SER A 356 -3.44 6.17 40.68
C SER A 356 -2.47 5.18 40.00
N VAL A 357 -1.57 5.66 39.14
CA VAL A 357 -0.64 4.82 38.35
C VAL A 357 0.82 4.99 38.75
N LEU A 358 1.22 6.14 39.29
CA LEU A 358 2.60 6.46 39.66
C LEU A 358 2.72 6.60 41.19
N LYS A 359 3.65 5.88 41.77
CA LYS A 359 4.00 5.98 43.22
C LYS A 359 5.48 6.32 43.37
N ILE A 360 5.77 7.30 44.26
CA ILE A 360 7.14 7.64 44.64
C ILE A 360 7.30 7.35 46.15
N THR A 361 8.23 6.48 46.47
CA THR A 361 8.41 6.01 47.86
C THR A 361 9.86 6.20 48.26
N SER A 362 10.10 6.86 49.40
CA SER A 362 11.44 6.96 49.98
C SER A 362 11.98 5.58 50.32
N LEU A 363 13.27 5.36 50.15
CA LEU A 363 13.94 4.14 50.53
C LEU A 363 14.46 4.22 51.97
N ASP A 364 14.45 5.41 52.57
CA ASP A 364 14.78 5.61 53.99
C ASP A 364 14.00 6.82 54.51
N GLU A 365 12.94 6.57 55.21
CA GLU A 365 12.04 7.58 55.77
C GLU A 365 12.63 8.31 56.98
N SER A 366 13.70 7.77 57.55
CA SER A 366 14.43 8.47 58.65
C SER A 366 15.23 9.68 58.10
N ILE A 367 15.51 9.71 56.78
CA ILE A 367 16.21 10.83 56.11
C ILE A 367 15.19 11.75 55.42
N ALA A 368 14.27 11.20 54.68
CA ALA A 368 13.22 11.97 54.01
C ALA A 368 11.96 11.12 53.72
N THR A 369 10.78 11.73 53.78
CA THR A 369 9.54 11.14 53.34
C THR A 369 9.05 11.77 52.04
N VAL A 370 8.21 11.03 51.30
CA VAL A 370 7.50 11.54 50.10
C VAL A 370 6.02 11.22 50.28
N SER A 371 5.19 12.28 50.25
CA SER A 371 3.74 12.12 50.37
C SER A 371 3.11 11.60 49.07
N ASP A 372 1.85 11.16 49.10
CA ASP A 372 1.07 10.74 47.96
C ASP A 372 0.85 11.89 46.94
N ASP A 373 1.00 13.15 47.38
CA ASP A 373 0.98 14.34 46.53
C ASP A 373 2.38 14.71 46.03
N TYR A 374 3.36 13.81 46.13
CA TYR A 374 4.74 13.98 45.70
C TYR A 374 5.48 15.17 46.36
N VAL A 375 5.10 15.52 47.59
CA VAL A 375 5.83 16.51 48.39
C VAL A 375 6.89 15.78 49.22
N VAL A 376 8.13 16.23 49.11
CA VAL A 376 9.26 15.71 49.90
C VAL A 376 9.36 16.46 51.22
N THR A 377 9.49 15.73 52.35
CA THR A 377 9.79 16.30 53.64
C THR A 377 11.17 15.81 54.12
N GLY A 378 12.07 16.72 54.39
CA GLY A 378 13.36 16.39 55.03
C GLY A 378 13.16 16.05 56.51
N VAL A 379 13.67 14.90 56.92
CA VAL A 379 13.57 14.44 58.32
C VAL A 379 14.87 14.66 59.06
N SER A 380 15.96 14.13 58.52
CA SER A 380 17.33 14.30 59.11
C SER A 380 18.34 14.49 58.00
N ALA A 381 19.48 15.15 58.33
CA ALA A 381 20.54 15.38 57.36
C ALA A 381 21.06 14.06 56.78
N GLY A 382 21.18 14.00 55.47
CA GLY A 382 21.61 12.80 54.73
C GLY A 382 21.21 12.78 53.29
N GLN A 383 21.46 11.66 52.62
CA GLN A 383 21.08 11.43 51.25
C GLN A 383 20.27 10.14 51.14
N VAL A 384 19.15 10.22 50.47
CA VAL A 384 18.28 9.06 50.19
C VAL A 384 17.79 9.08 48.76
N LYS A 385 17.43 7.92 48.24
CA LYS A 385 16.70 7.79 46.96
C LYS A 385 15.25 7.52 47.25
N ALA A 386 14.37 8.16 46.53
CA ALA A 386 12.96 7.79 46.48
C ALA A 386 12.72 7.04 45.14
N LYS A 387 12.13 5.84 45.26
CA LYS A 387 11.82 4.95 44.16
C LYS A 387 10.53 5.38 43.47
N ALA A 388 10.57 5.59 42.17
CA ALA A 388 9.38 5.82 41.36
C ALA A 388 8.92 4.52 40.68
N GLN A 389 7.67 4.12 40.90
CA GLN A 389 7.04 2.92 40.35
C GLN A 389 5.77 3.27 39.58
N VAL A 390 5.56 2.67 38.43
CA VAL A 390 4.30 2.75 37.66
C VAL A 390 3.58 1.42 37.76
N SER A 391 2.28 1.50 38.16
CA SER A 391 1.36 0.37 38.21
C SER A 391 0.25 0.60 37.22
N MET A 392 0.27 -0.12 36.08
CA MET A 392 -0.75 -0.02 35.04
C MET A 392 -0.99 -1.38 34.37
N LEU A 393 -2.25 -1.74 34.16
CA LEU A 393 -2.64 -2.98 33.46
C LEU A 393 -2.01 -4.28 34.06
N GLY A 394 -1.82 -4.34 35.35
CA GLY A 394 -1.23 -5.50 36.05
C GLY A 394 0.31 -5.56 35.99
N MET A 395 0.96 -4.57 35.43
CA MET A 395 2.41 -4.37 35.50
C MET A 395 2.75 -3.46 36.66
N ASN A 396 3.85 -3.78 37.35
CA ASN A 396 4.38 -3.01 38.46
C ASN A 396 5.87 -2.82 38.22
N GLU A 397 6.23 -1.72 37.54
CA GLU A 397 7.57 -1.49 37.01
C GLU A 397 8.24 -0.29 37.73
N GLU A 398 9.48 -0.49 38.18
CA GLU A 398 10.32 0.59 38.64
C GLU A 398 10.83 1.43 37.47
N ILE A 399 10.39 2.69 37.40
CA ILE A 399 10.74 3.59 36.29
C ILE A 399 11.93 4.50 36.63
N GLY A 400 12.33 4.61 37.89
CA GLY A 400 13.49 5.41 38.29
C GLY A 400 13.55 5.79 39.74
N PHE A 401 14.46 6.72 40.06
CA PHE A 401 14.65 7.26 41.39
C PHE A 401 14.68 8.79 41.34
N VAL A 402 14.27 9.41 42.43
CA VAL A 402 14.55 10.80 42.76
C VAL A 402 15.66 10.79 43.81
N GLN A 403 16.75 11.53 43.60
CA GLN A 403 17.79 11.73 44.61
C GLN A 403 17.32 12.84 45.56
N ILE A 404 17.28 12.58 46.85
CA ILE A 404 16.90 13.56 47.87
C ILE A 404 18.12 13.78 48.75
N ASN A 405 18.52 15.06 48.87
CA ASN A 405 19.60 15.50 49.77
C ASN A 405 18.95 16.36 50.83
N VAL A 406 19.07 15.94 52.08
CA VAL A 406 18.58 16.70 53.27
C VAL A 406 19.78 17.34 53.92
N LYS A 407 19.72 18.65 54.14
CA LYS A 407 20.77 19.48 54.78
C LYS A 407 20.40 19.79 56.20
#